data_90edc8bacbf56a0208c7961877bfcdc9
#
_entry.id   90edc8bacbf56a0208c7961877bfcdc9
#
_cell.length_a   1.000
_cell.length_b   1.000
_cell.length_c   1.000
_cell.angle_alpha   90.00
_cell.angle_beta   90.00
_cell.angle_gamma   90.00
#
_symmetry.space_group_name_H-M   'P 1'
#
loop_
_entity.id
_entity.type
_entity.pdbx_description
1 polymer ?
#
loop_
_entity_poly.entity_id
_entity_poly.type
_entity_poly.pdbx_seq_one_letter_code
_entity_poly.pdbx_strand_id
1 'polypeptide(L)'
;MNRLPSADVLDRVRDIPLYRASAERGDFPVLEKPDIARGFPDNWMTPELARALETGEAEFVLSTGTNHARMQIIRPPYFLLRSYYRLWSEHPDLGATWHAGARRISLTTVLATEHVARVNARKPGGTPGERWLDERTLYLNQRLDPAGWERPEVERMLAEIREVSAAHPDGTYLLDCSGYHLAHLVRKVTEWDLWDGFPQPAGIVHAYEYTPLNVRAHLRAHFDCPVVDLFGSTELGYLFYSDAEGRYQPYLHGMSVELIPVEPGSGIHSLIVTSIRNPYMPLVRYRSGDCVRTRDGSTDPQEIVSFCGREKELLSTPGGPVAQADLDARIAAVCPRVFLHQLRLTGENECRLWCTTFDGAPLTPGERSELAASVGVLTGRTCHVEHRTHVPIGHSGKYAWLSTPGPA
;
A
#
# COMPACT_ATOMS: atom_id res chain seq x y z
N MET A 1 -7.15 25.00 -13.74
CA MET A 1 -6.96 26.26 -12.95
C MET A 1 -5.89 25.97 -11.91
N ASN A 2 -4.78 26.72 -11.92
CA ASN A 2 -3.76 26.62 -10.87
C ASN A 2 -4.38 27.16 -9.57
N ARG A 3 -4.73 26.30 -8.62
CA ARG A 3 -5.12 26.74 -7.28
C ARG A 3 -3.87 27.18 -6.54
N LEU A 4 -3.83 28.43 -6.12
CA LEU A 4 -2.83 28.88 -5.17
C LEU A 4 -2.91 28.06 -3.89
N PRO A 5 -1.78 27.58 -3.36
CA PRO A 5 -1.74 26.97 -2.04
C PRO A 5 -2.30 27.95 -0.99
N SER A 6 -2.80 27.41 0.12
CA SER A 6 -3.21 28.25 1.25
C SER A 6 -2.06 29.08 1.79
N ALA A 7 -2.35 30.17 2.51
CA ALA A 7 -1.32 31.03 3.13
C ALA A 7 -0.35 30.22 3.98
N ASP A 8 -0.84 29.25 4.76
CA ASP A 8 -0.02 28.39 5.61
C ASP A 8 0.97 27.54 4.81
N VAL A 9 0.55 27.06 3.61
CA VAL A 9 1.46 26.31 2.72
C VAL A 9 2.53 27.23 2.15
N LEU A 10 2.13 28.45 1.69
CA LEU A 10 3.07 29.44 1.15
C LEU A 10 4.13 29.84 2.19
N ASP A 11 3.72 30.08 3.43
CA ASP A 11 4.64 30.44 4.52
C ASP A 11 5.64 29.31 4.83
N ARG A 12 5.23 28.06 4.64
CA ARG A 12 6.10 26.89 4.86
C ARG A 12 7.11 26.64 3.75
N VAL A 13 6.83 27.05 2.51
CA VAL A 13 7.64 26.64 1.35
C VAL A 13 8.43 27.76 0.68
N ARG A 14 8.12 29.04 0.93
CA ARG A 14 8.73 30.18 0.24
C ARG A 14 10.26 30.24 0.36
N ASP A 15 10.83 29.78 1.47
CA ASP A 15 12.26 29.81 1.71
C ASP A 15 13.00 28.55 1.20
N ILE A 16 12.25 27.53 0.77
CA ILE A 16 12.80 26.29 0.20
C ILE A 16 13.24 26.56 -1.24
N PRO A 17 14.51 26.29 -1.61
CA PRO A 17 15.04 26.61 -2.94
C PRO A 17 14.18 26.04 -4.09
N LEU A 18 13.65 24.82 -3.95
CA LEU A 18 12.77 24.21 -4.95
C LEU A 18 11.54 25.06 -5.29
N TYR A 19 10.97 25.77 -4.31
CA TYR A 19 9.70 26.50 -4.46
C TYR A 19 9.86 28.00 -4.60
N ARG A 20 11.04 28.57 -4.39
CA ARG A 20 11.27 30.01 -4.38
C ARG A 20 10.71 30.73 -5.60
N ALA A 21 11.07 30.27 -6.79
CA ALA A 21 10.58 30.87 -8.03
C ALA A 21 9.07 30.71 -8.23
N SER A 22 8.47 29.64 -7.74
CA SER A 22 7.03 29.41 -7.77
C SER A 22 6.29 30.30 -6.79
N ALA A 23 6.84 30.49 -5.60
CA ALA A 23 6.28 31.38 -4.58
C ALA A 23 6.29 32.85 -5.05
N GLU A 24 7.39 33.31 -5.68
CA GLU A 24 7.51 34.65 -6.24
C GLU A 24 6.48 34.92 -7.37
N ARG A 25 6.23 33.92 -8.22
CA ARG A 25 5.25 34.05 -9.31
C ARG A 25 3.82 33.77 -8.86
N GLY A 26 3.60 33.18 -7.70
CA GLY A 26 2.29 32.71 -7.27
C GLY A 26 1.74 31.57 -8.13
N ASP A 27 2.62 30.77 -8.76
CA ASP A 27 2.25 29.66 -9.64
C ASP A 27 3.03 28.40 -9.27
N PHE A 28 2.31 27.36 -8.86
CA PHE A 28 2.88 26.08 -8.46
C PHE A 28 2.51 24.99 -9.46
N PRO A 29 3.46 24.56 -10.31
CA PRO A 29 3.21 23.45 -11.23
C PRO A 29 3.02 22.14 -10.47
N VAL A 30 2.42 21.15 -11.12
CA VAL A 30 2.44 19.77 -10.60
C VAL A 30 3.87 19.27 -10.61
N LEU A 31 4.33 18.79 -9.45
CA LEU A 31 5.67 18.21 -9.26
C LEU A 31 5.62 16.70 -9.41
N GLU A 32 6.62 16.17 -10.11
CA GLU A 32 6.86 14.75 -10.23
C GLU A 32 8.13 14.32 -9.49
N LYS A 33 8.33 13.02 -9.29
CA LYS A 33 9.55 12.50 -8.63
C LYS A 33 10.86 12.99 -9.24
N PRO A 34 11.02 13.10 -10.58
CA PRO A 34 12.22 13.65 -11.18
C PRO A 34 12.48 15.12 -10.81
N ASP A 35 11.42 15.93 -10.65
CA ASP A 35 11.56 17.35 -10.28
C ASP A 35 12.07 17.48 -8.85
N ILE A 36 11.56 16.64 -7.95
CA ILE A 36 11.99 16.56 -6.55
C ILE A 36 13.44 16.09 -6.44
N ALA A 37 13.84 15.10 -7.25
CA ALA A 37 15.17 14.51 -7.22
C ALA A 37 16.24 15.43 -7.84
N ARG A 38 15.84 16.36 -8.72
CA ARG A 38 16.77 17.25 -9.40
C ARG A 38 17.40 18.23 -8.41
N GLY A 39 18.73 18.10 -8.24
CA GLY A 39 19.47 18.93 -7.28
C GLY A 39 19.27 18.54 -5.81
N PHE A 40 18.77 17.35 -5.54
CA PHE A 40 18.65 16.84 -4.16
C PHE A 40 20.05 16.56 -3.56
N PRO A 41 20.31 16.92 -2.29
CA PRO A 41 19.41 17.55 -1.32
C PRO A 41 19.38 19.10 -1.37
N ASP A 42 20.23 19.75 -2.18
CA ASP A 42 20.46 21.20 -2.16
C ASP A 42 19.20 22.01 -2.47
N ASN A 43 18.32 21.46 -3.33
CA ASN A 43 17.03 22.07 -3.64
C ASN A 43 16.04 22.13 -2.46
N TRP A 44 16.33 21.41 -1.38
CA TRP A 44 15.56 21.39 -0.12
C TRP A 44 16.27 22.13 1.02
N MET A 45 17.58 22.41 0.88
CA MET A 45 18.41 22.84 1.98
C MET A 45 18.07 24.27 2.42
N THR A 46 17.60 24.37 3.66
CA THR A 46 17.43 25.63 4.40
C THR A 46 18.31 25.60 5.63
N PRO A 47 18.64 26.76 6.26
CA PRO A 47 19.38 26.79 7.51
C PRO A 47 18.74 25.96 8.64
N GLU A 48 17.40 25.94 8.67
CA GLU A 48 16.65 25.12 9.64
C GLU A 48 16.86 23.61 9.36
N LEU A 49 16.75 23.19 8.10
CA LEU A 49 16.97 21.79 7.73
C LEU A 49 18.40 21.35 8.00
N ALA A 50 19.39 22.18 7.68
CA ALA A 50 20.80 21.85 7.94
C ALA A 50 21.03 21.56 9.43
N ARG A 51 20.51 22.43 10.30
CA ARG A 51 20.58 22.23 11.76
C ARG A 51 19.84 20.96 12.21
N ALA A 52 18.65 20.70 11.66
CA ALA A 52 17.88 19.51 12.00
C ALA A 52 18.57 18.20 11.60
N LEU A 53 19.33 18.20 10.50
CA LEU A 53 20.17 17.07 10.11
C LEU A 53 21.37 16.88 11.06
N GLU A 54 22.01 17.97 11.48
CA GLU A 54 23.11 17.93 12.45
C GLU A 54 22.67 17.41 13.83
N THR A 55 21.48 17.81 14.28
CA THR A 55 20.93 17.39 15.59
C THR A 55 20.21 16.05 15.56
N GLY A 56 20.02 15.45 14.38
CA GLY A 56 19.25 14.20 14.23
C GLY A 56 17.75 14.35 14.32
N GLU A 57 17.23 15.59 14.29
CA GLU A 57 15.79 15.86 14.19
C GLU A 57 15.22 15.56 12.80
N ALA A 58 16.10 15.52 11.78
CA ALA A 58 15.80 15.07 10.43
C ALA A 58 16.72 13.93 10.01
N GLU A 59 16.23 13.05 9.15
CA GLU A 59 16.98 11.93 8.58
C GLU A 59 16.73 11.79 7.08
N PHE A 60 17.74 11.25 6.36
CA PHE A 60 17.58 10.83 4.98
C PHE A 60 17.05 9.39 4.92
N VAL A 61 16.01 9.16 4.14
CA VAL A 61 15.43 7.83 3.91
C VAL A 61 15.21 7.59 2.43
N LEU A 62 15.30 6.33 2.01
CA LEU A 62 14.89 5.93 0.66
C LEU A 62 13.43 5.46 0.69
N SER A 63 12.62 5.93 -0.25
CA SER A 63 11.27 5.40 -0.42
C SER A 63 11.33 3.91 -0.79
N THR A 64 10.29 3.16 -0.41
CA THR A 64 10.15 1.73 -0.71
C THR A 64 9.76 1.45 -2.17
N GLY A 65 9.93 2.41 -3.08
CA GLY A 65 9.52 2.34 -4.48
C GLY A 65 9.78 0.98 -5.14
N THR A 66 8.74 0.44 -5.79
CA THR A 66 8.68 -0.91 -6.34
C THR A 66 9.53 -1.13 -7.60
N ASN A 67 9.94 -0.10 -8.31
CA ASN A 67 10.71 -0.23 -9.55
C ASN A 67 11.71 0.92 -9.66
N HIS A 68 12.99 0.67 -9.46
CA HIS A 68 14.16 1.53 -9.74
C HIS A 68 14.05 3.06 -9.48
N ALA A 69 12.87 3.57 -9.17
CA ALA A 69 12.56 4.97 -8.87
C ALA A 69 12.44 5.19 -7.36
N ARG A 70 13.47 4.78 -6.60
CA ARG A 70 13.56 5.14 -5.19
C ARG A 70 13.83 6.62 -5.08
N MET A 71 12.96 7.33 -4.37
CA MET A 71 13.14 8.74 -4.07
C MET A 71 13.84 8.87 -2.72
N GLN A 72 14.85 9.74 -2.63
CA GLN A 72 15.37 10.16 -1.35
C GLN A 72 14.39 11.13 -0.69
N ILE A 73 14.16 10.95 0.59
CA ILE A 73 13.21 11.72 1.39
C ILE A 73 13.94 12.23 2.61
N ILE A 74 13.68 13.49 2.97
CA ILE A 74 14.12 14.08 4.24
C ILE A 74 12.89 14.16 5.14
N ARG A 75 12.96 13.58 6.33
CA ARG A 75 11.82 13.54 7.26
C ARG A 75 12.26 13.46 8.72
N PRO A 76 11.38 13.78 9.67
CA PRO A 76 11.65 13.45 11.08
C PRO A 76 11.76 11.93 11.27
N PRO A 77 12.55 11.46 12.23
CA PRO A 77 12.57 10.06 12.64
C PRO A 77 11.15 9.57 12.99
N TYR A 78 10.84 8.35 12.58
CA TYR A 78 9.52 7.71 12.80
C TYR A 78 8.32 8.46 12.20
N PHE A 79 8.51 9.36 11.21
CA PHE A 79 7.44 10.13 10.58
C PHE A 79 6.25 9.26 10.13
N LEU A 80 6.54 8.20 9.37
CA LEU A 80 5.50 7.30 8.86
C LEU A 80 4.78 6.57 10.00
N LEU A 81 5.52 6.09 10.99
CA LEU A 81 4.97 5.39 12.15
C LEU A 81 4.07 6.29 12.99
N ARG A 82 4.49 7.55 13.22
CA ARG A 82 3.67 8.55 13.93
C ARG A 82 2.37 8.84 13.17
N SER A 83 2.43 8.96 11.84
CA SER A 83 1.25 9.11 10.99
C SER A 83 0.31 7.93 11.10
N TYR A 84 0.87 6.72 11.19
CA TYR A 84 0.14 5.48 11.32
C TYR A 84 -0.58 5.38 12.68
N TYR A 85 0.15 5.57 13.77
CA TYR A 85 -0.42 5.49 15.11
C TYR A 85 -1.45 6.58 15.40
N ARG A 86 -1.25 7.77 14.85
CA ARG A 86 -2.24 8.84 14.93
C ARG A 86 -3.55 8.43 14.25
N LEU A 87 -3.47 7.86 13.03
CA LEU A 87 -4.65 7.38 12.32
C LEU A 87 -5.35 6.28 13.11
N TRP A 88 -4.62 5.32 13.68
CA TRP A 88 -5.19 4.26 14.49
C TRP A 88 -5.92 4.81 15.71
N SER A 89 -5.35 5.82 16.39
CA SER A 89 -5.97 6.48 17.54
C SER A 89 -7.27 7.19 17.20
N GLU A 90 -7.37 7.75 16.00
CA GLU A 90 -8.50 8.56 15.56
C GLU A 90 -9.54 7.75 14.75
N HIS A 91 -9.22 6.50 14.33
CA HIS A 91 -10.11 5.67 13.54
C HIS A 91 -11.31 5.18 14.37
N PRO A 92 -12.57 5.32 13.87
CA PRO A 92 -13.78 4.94 14.63
C PRO A 92 -13.76 3.50 15.15
N ASP A 93 -13.34 2.54 14.31
CA ASP A 93 -13.41 1.10 14.62
C ASP A 93 -12.17 0.57 15.35
N LEU A 94 -11.02 1.27 15.27
CA LEU A 94 -9.75 0.83 15.84
C LEU A 94 -9.35 1.60 17.10
N GLY A 95 -9.81 2.86 17.22
CA GLY A 95 -9.31 3.80 18.22
C GLY A 95 -9.54 3.31 19.64
N ALA A 96 -10.72 2.81 19.95
CA ALA A 96 -11.03 2.31 21.28
C ALA A 96 -10.09 1.17 21.71
N THR A 97 -9.90 0.18 20.83
CA THR A 97 -8.99 -0.97 21.04
C THR A 97 -7.54 -0.51 21.17
N TRP A 98 -7.13 0.44 20.32
CA TRP A 98 -5.78 1.00 20.39
C TRP A 98 -5.53 1.76 21.69
N HIS A 99 -6.48 2.57 22.17
CA HIS A 99 -6.38 3.30 23.44
C HIS A 99 -6.45 2.39 24.66
N ALA A 100 -7.14 1.25 24.57
CA ALA A 100 -7.15 0.24 25.61
C ALA A 100 -5.81 -0.48 25.80
N GLY A 101 -4.81 -0.21 24.94
CA GLY A 101 -3.46 -0.76 25.07
C GLY A 101 -3.19 -2.01 24.24
N ALA A 102 -4.09 -2.37 23.33
CA ALA A 102 -3.86 -3.51 22.44
C ALA A 102 -2.52 -3.41 21.70
N ARG A 103 -1.84 -4.54 21.56
CA ARG A 103 -0.60 -4.67 20.81
C ARG A 103 -0.89 -4.79 19.33
N ARG A 104 0.07 -4.39 18.52
CA ARG A 104 0.05 -4.49 17.06
C ARG A 104 0.97 -5.60 16.59
N ILE A 105 0.44 -6.47 15.76
CA ILE A 105 1.22 -7.48 15.01
C ILE A 105 1.32 -7.01 13.57
N SER A 106 2.53 -6.92 13.03
CA SER A 106 2.77 -6.56 11.63
C SER A 106 3.15 -7.79 10.81
N LEU A 107 2.30 -8.15 9.85
CA LEU A 107 2.51 -9.24 8.90
C LEU A 107 2.60 -8.68 7.47
N THR A 108 3.80 -8.29 7.08
CA THR A 108 4.08 -7.63 5.81
C THR A 108 5.39 -8.14 5.19
N THR A 109 5.94 -7.44 4.22
CA THR A 109 7.20 -7.85 3.57
C THR A 109 8.35 -8.01 4.57
N VAL A 110 9.19 -9.01 4.37
CA VAL A 110 10.39 -9.25 5.19
C VAL A 110 11.31 -8.03 5.27
N LEU A 111 11.33 -7.19 4.23
CA LEU A 111 12.14 -5.97 4.23
C LEU A 111 11.78 -4.99 5.36
N ALA A 112 10.51 -4.98 5.78
CA ALA A 112 10.08 -4.20 6.93
C ALA A 112 10.62 -4.80 8.25
N THR A 113 10.56 -6.11 8.39
CA THR A 113 11.13 -6.85 9.53
C THR A 113 12.64 -6.62 9.63
N GLU A 114 13.37 -6.73 8.52
CA GLU A 114 14.81 -6.48 8.46
C GLU A 114 15.15 -5.02 8.77
N HIS A 115 14.29 -4.08 8.36
CA HIS A 115 14.47 -2.67 8.72
C HIS A 115 14.38 -2.48 10.24
N VAL A 116 13.38 -3.06 10.88
CA VAL A 116 13.21 -3.02 12.34
C VAL A 116 14.41 -3.65 13.05
N ALA A 117 14.85 -4.81 12.62
CA ALA A 117 16.03 -5.47 13.18
C ALA A 117 17.30 -4.61 13.06
N ARG A 118 17.51 -3.94 11.92
CA ARG A 118 18.62 -3.02 11.72
C ARG A 118 18.55 -1.76 12.61
N VAL A 119 17.34 -1.21 12.79
CA VAL A 119 17.12 -0.07 13.68
C VAL A 119 17.44 -0.45 15.12
N ASN A 120 16.94 -1.60 15.55
CA ASN A 120 17.18 -2.10 16.92
C ASN A 120 18.66 -2.40 17.19
N ALA A 121 19.36 -3.02 16.24
CA ALA A 121 20.79 -3.31 16.39
C ALA A 121 21.67 -2.06 16.56
N ARG A 122 21.19 -0.87 16.17
CA ARG A 122 21.89 0.41 16.33
C ARG A 122 21.61 1.10 17.67
N LYS A 123 20.59 0.66 18.41
CA LYS A 123 20.27 1.21 19.74
C LYS A 123 21.34 0.76 20.75
N PRO A 124 21.70 1.59 21.75
CA PRO A 124 22.54 1.15 22.85
C PRO A 124 21.93 -0.06 23.55
N GLY A 125 22.67 -1.18 23.63
CA GLY A 125 22.18 -2.43 24.21
C GLY A 125 21.17 -3.20 23.33
N GLY A 126 21.03 -2.83 22.06
CA GLY A 126 20.09 -3.49 21.15
C GLY A 126 20.46 -4.91 20.80
N THR A 127 19.48 -5.77 20.66
CA THR A 127 19.65 -7.19 20.29
C THR A 127 19.61 -7.36 18.77
N PRO A 128 20.63 -7.99 18.15
CA PRO A 128 20.58 -8.33 16.74
C PRO A 128 19.40 -9.25 16.43
N GLY A 129 18.69 -8.95 15.33
CA GLY A 129 17.53 -9.73 14.91
C GLY A 129 16.24 -9.46 15.68
N GLU A 130 16.25 -8.50 16.62
CA GLU A 130 15.05 -8.09 17.35
C GLU A 130 13.97 -7.57 16.41
N ARG A 131 12.76 -8.15 16.51
CA ARG A 131 11.62 -7.85 15.64
C ARG A 131 10.55 -6.99 16.30
N TRP A 132 10.69 -6.70 17.58
CA TRP A 132 9.89 -5.71 18.27
C TRP A 132 10.38 -4.31 17.91
N LEU A 133 9.54 -3.52 17.25
CA LEU A 133 9.86 -2.13 16.94
C LEU A 133 9.88 -1.28 18.22
N ASP A 134 8.90 -1.53 19.07
CA ASP A 134 8.67 -0.95 20.38
C ASP A 134 7.96 -1.99 21.26
N GLU A 135 7.52 -1.61 22.46
CA GLU A 135 6.82 -2.47 23.42
C GLU A 135 5.45 -2.98 22.92
N ARG A 136 4.91 -2.37 21.87
CA ARG A 136 3.57 -2.65 21.33
C ARG A 136 3.55 -3.32 19.96
N THR A 137 4.64 -3.31 19.20
CA THR A 137 4.63 -3.70 17.80
C THR A 137 5.63 -4.79 17.49
N LEU A 138 5.14 -5.98 17.13
CA LEU A 138 5.93 -7.13 16.67
C LEU A 138 5.81 -7.32 15.16
N TYR A 139 6.94 -7.54 14.47
CA TYR A 139 6.99 -7.92 13.05
C TYR A 139 7.18 -9.43 12.92
N LEU A 140 6.22 -10.12 12.25
CA LEU A 140 6.20 -11.59 12.19
C LEU A 140 7.02 -12.19 11.06
N ASN A 141 6.97 -11.58 9.88
CA ASN A 141 7.47 -12.19 8.65
C ASN A 141 9.00 -12.20 8.59
N GLN A 142 9.57 -13.35 8.24
CA GLN A 142 11.01 -13.57 8.09
C GLN A 142 11.40 -14.12 6.71
N ARG A 143 10.44 -14.25 5.78
CA ARG A 143 10.67 -14.79 4.45
C ARG A 143 10.15 -13.82 3.37
N LEU A 144 10.88 -13.68 2.28
CA LEU A 144 10.49 -12.77 1.20
C LEU A 144 9.17 -13.21 0.56
N ASP A 145 9.05 -14.47 0.20
CA ASP A 145 7.88 -15.02 -0.46
C ASP A 145 7.04 -15.88 0.51
N PRO A 146 5.85 -15.40 0.92
CA PRO A 146 4.96 -16.12 1.82
C PRO A 146 4.41 -17.43 1.23
N ALA A 147 4.41 -17.60 -0.08
CA ALA A 147 4.04 -18.88 -0.70
C ALA A 147 4.98 -20.01 -0.29
N GLY A 148 6.23 -19.68 0.01
CA GLY A 148 7.25 -20.63 0.47
C GLY A 148 7.27 -20.86 1.99
N TRP A 149 6.34 -20.32 2.78
CA TRP A 149 6.29 -20.63 4.21
C TRP A 149 6.05 -22.11 4.45
N GLU A 150 6.85 -22.68 5.33
CA GLU A 150 6.75 -24.06 5.77
C GLU A 150 5.98 -24.15 7.09
N ARG A 151 5.47 -25.35 7.42
CA ARG A 151 4.67 -25.55 8.63
C ARG A 151 5.34 -25.06 9.91
N PRO A 152 6.65 -25.29 10.19
CA PRO A 152 7.30 -24.78 11.40
C PRO A 152 7.32 -23.23 11.48
N GLU A 153 7.41 -22.54 10.33
CA GLU A 153 7.37 -21.07 10.29
C GLU A 153 5.99 -20.54 10.64
N VAL A 154 4.93 -21.19 10.13
CA VAL A 154 3.54 -20.81 10.45
C VAL A 154 3.24 -21.11 11.91
N GLU A 155 3.62 -22.27 12.44
CA GLU A 155 3.46 -22.61 13.86
C GLU A 155 4.18 -21.62 14.78
N ARG A 156 5.40 -21.18 14.41
CA ARG A 156 6.11 -20.09 15.10
C ARG A 156 5.31 -18.80 15.10
N MET A 157 4.82 -18.36 13.92
CA MET A 157 4.02 -17.14 13.82
C MET A 157 2.76 -17.21 14.67
N LEU A 158 2.06 -18.35 14.69
CA LEU A 158 0.87 -18.55 15.52
C LEU A 158 1.21 -18.55 17.02
N ALA A 159 2.35 -19.13 17.41
CA ALA A 159 2.81 -19.08 18.80
C ALA A 159 3.07 -17.64 19.25
N GLU A 160 3.73 -16.84 18.43
CA GLU A 160 4.00 -15.42 18.70
C GLU A 160 2.72 -14.58 18.74
N ILE A 161 1.76 -14.85 17.85
CA ILE A 161 0.42 -14.20 17.89
C ILE A 161 -0.28 -14.51 19.20
N ARG A 162 -0.28 -15.77 19.65
CA ARG A 162 -0.87 -16.16 20.94
C ARG A 162 -0.20 -15.49 22.12
N GLU A 163 1.12 -15.39 22.13
CA GLU A 163 1.87 -14.72 23.18
C GLU A 163 1.50 -13.23 23.23
N VAL A 164 1.44 -12.55 22.08
CA VAL A 164 1.02 -11.14 22.00
C VAL A 164 -0.41 -10.94 22.46
N SER A 165 -1.32 -11.83 22.04
CA SER A 165 -2.73 -11.82 22.44
C SER A 165 -2.88 -12.04 23.95
N ALA A 166 -2.23 -13.05 24.52
CA ALA A 166 -2.29 -13.38 25.94
C ALA A 166 -1.68 -12.31 26.86
N ALA A 167 -0.84 -11.44 26.33
CA ALA A 167 -0.25 -10.34 27.09
C ALA A 167 -1.23 -9.19 27.37
N HIS A 168 -2.38 -9.13 26.70
CA HIS A 168 -3.47 -8.18 26.99
C HIS A 168 -4.54 -8.87 27.86
N PRO A 169 -5.11 -8.20 28.87
CA PRO A 169 -6.09 -8.82 29.78
C PRO A 169 -7.28 -9.46 29.07
N ASP A 170 -7.75 -8.86 27.99
CA ASP A 170 -8.89 -9.33 27.20
C ASP A 170 -8.47 -10.18 26.00
N GLY A 171 -7.20 -10.58 25.88
CA GLY A 171 -6.67 -11.31 24.74
C GLY A 171 -6.67 -10.52 23.43
N THR A 172 -6.68 -9.19 23.50
CA THR A 172 -6.92 -8.30 22.36
C THR A 172 -5.62 -7.91 21.66
N TYR A 173 -5.60 -7.99 20.33
CA TYR A 173 -4.52 -7.45 19.51
C TYR A 173 -5.07 -6.94 18.16
N LEU A 174 -4.29 -6.10 17.48
CA LEU A 174 -4.60 -5.59 16.17
C LEU A 174 -3.61 -6.15 15.14
N LEU A 175 -4.10 -6.59 13.99
CA LEU A 175 -3.28 -7.16 12.92
C LEU A 175 -3.11 -6.15 11.78
N ASP A 176 -1.89 -5.69 11.59
CA ASP A 176 -1.46 -4.82 10.49
C ASP A 176 -0.79 -5.67 9.42
N CYS A 177 -1.31 -5.70 8.23
CA CYS A 177 -0.83 -6.62 7.21
C CYS A 177 -0.94 -6.10 5.78
N SER A 178 -0.18 -6.70 4.88
CA SER A 178 -0.62 -6.76 3.49
C SER A 178 -1.65 -7.88 3.37
N GLY A 179 -2.74 -7.64 2.65
CA GLY A 179 -3.77 -8.66 2.44
C GLY A 179 -3.22 -9.93 1.79
N TYR A 180 -2.21 -9.80 0.95
CA TYR A 180 -1.49 -10.90 0.33
C TYR A 180 -0.81 -11.83 1.37
N HIS A 181 -0.05 -11.25 2.33
CA HIS A 181 0.62 -12.04 3.37
C HIS A 181 -0.39 -12.72 4.30
N LEU A 182 -1.43 -11.99 4.72
CA LEU A 182 -2.46 -12.58 5.58
C LEU A 182 -3.21 -13.71 4.88
N ALA A 183 -3.55 -13.55 3.60
CA ALA A 183 -4.23 -14.61 2.85
C ALA A 183 -3.37 -15.86 2.69
N HIS A 184 -2.06 -15.71 2.50
CA HIS A 184 -1.15 -16.86 2.53
C HIS A 184 -1.12 -17.54 3.89
N LEU A 185 -1.09 -16.78 4.99
CA LEU A 185 -1.16 -17.35 6.34
C LEU A 185 -2.46 -18.12 6.55
N VAL A 186 -3.60 -17.52 6.21
CA VAL A 186 -4.93 -18.17 6.30
C VAL A 186 -4.98 -19.47 5.49
N ARG A 187 -4.47 -19.46 4.25
CA ARG A 187 -4.40 -20.71 3.44
C ARG A 187 -3.57 -21.79 4.12
N LYS A 188 -2.40 -21.45 4.64
CA LYS A 188 -1.52 -22.42 5.33
C LYS A 188 -2.12 -22.94 6.64
N VAL A 189 -2.76 -22.05 7.40
CA VAL A 189 -3.51 -22.41 8.62
C VAL A 189 -4.64 -23.38 8.28
N THR A 190 -5.37 -23.13 7.20
CA THR A 190 -6.45 -24.01 6.73
C THR A 190 -5.90 -25.35 6.20
N GLU A 191 -4.85 -25.31 5.37
CA GLU A 191 -4.21 -26.50 4.78
C GLU A 191 -3.70 -27.48 5.86
N TRP A 192 -3.20 -26.95 6.98
CA TRP A 192 -2.59 -27.75 8.05
C TRP A 192 -3.44 -27.90 9.30
N ASP A 193 -4.70 -27.44 9.27
CA ASP A 193 -5.66 -27.51 10.39
C ASP A 193 -5.11 -26.88 11.67
N LEU A 194 -4.65 -25.63 11.59
CA LEU A 194 -4.00 -24.92 12.69
C LEU A 194 -4.87 -23.79 13.29
N TRP A 195 -6.18 -23.76 13.01
CA TRP A 195 -7.07 -22.69 13.46
C TRP A 195 -7.17 -22.54 14.97
N ASP A 196 -7.13 -23.62 15.73
CA ASP A 196 -7.15 -23.61 17.20
C ASP A 196 -5.98 -22.78 17.78
N GLY A 197 -4.91 -22.62 17.01
CA GLY A 197 -3.74 -21.83 17.38
C GLY A 197 -3.79 -20.36 16.94
N PHE A 198 -4.84 -19.91 16.25
CA PHE A 198 -4.92 -18.57 15.70
C PHE A 198 -6.02 -17.75 16.40
N PRO A 199 -5.70 -16.98 17.48
CA PRO A 199 -6.66 -16.11 18.13
C PRO A 199 -7.19 -15.05 17.14
N GLN A 200 -8.48 -14.73 17.25
CA GLN A 200 -9.10 -13.70 16.42
C GLN A 200 -8.54 -12.32 16.77
N PRO A 201 -8.11 -11.50 15.78
CA PRO A 201 -7.74 -10.11 16.02
C PRO A 201 -8.98 -9.27 16.33
N ALA A 202 -8.83 -8.19 17.09
CA ALA A 202 -9.89 -7.21 17.31
C ALA A 202 -10.09 -6.25 16.12
N GLY A 203 -9.16 -6.24 15.19
CA GLY A 203 -9.24 -5.48 13.95
C GLY A 203 -8.07 -5.81 13.04
N ILE A 204 -8.32 -5.76 11.73
CA ILE A 204 -7.34 -5.97 10.67
C ILE A 204 -7.17 -4.68 9.89
N VAL A 205 -5.92 -4.30 9.66
CA VAL A 205 -5.57 -3.15 8.83
C VAL A 205 -4.79 -3.64 7.62
N HIS A 206 -5.37 -3.48 6.45
CA HIS A 206 -4.67 -3.70 5.19
C HIS A 206 -3.93 -2.43 4.78
N ALA A 207 -2.62 -2.52 4.65
CA ALA A 207 -1.77 -1.45 4.16
C ALA A 207 -0.71 -2.01 3.20
N TYR A 208 0.17 -1.15 2.70
CA TYR A 208 1.36 -1.48 1.89
C TYR A 208 1.11 -1.77 0.42
N GLU A 209 0.03 -2.45 0.04
CA GLU A 209 -0.28 -2.81 -1.35
C GLU A 209 -1.79 -3.00 -1.57
N TYR A 210 -2.19 -3.04 -2.83
CA TYR A 210 -3.56 -3.34 -3.22
C TYR A 210 -3.93 -4.79 -2.83
N THR A 211 -5.06 -4.95 -2.18
CA THR A 211 -5.60 -6.28 -1.82
C THR A 211 -6.69 -6.67 -2.81
N PRO A 212 -6.54 -7.77 -3.59
CA PRO A 212 -7.55 -8.23 -4.52
C PRO A 212 -8.90 -8.53 -3.87
N LEU A 213 -9.99 -8.32 -4.61
CA LEU A 213 -11.37 -8.49 -4.12
C LEU A 213 -11.66 -9.91 -3.60
N ASN A 214 -11.20 -10.93 -4.32
CA ASN A 214 -11.33 -12.32 -3.87
C ASN A 214 -10.59 -12.57 -2.56
N VAL A 215 -9.40 -11.97 -2.40
CA VAL A 215 -8.61 -12.03 -1.16
C VAL A 215 -9.36 -11.35 -0.03
N ARG A 216 -9.93 -10.16 -0.26
CA ARG A 216 -10.76 -9.46 0.74
C ARG A 216 -11.97 -10.29 1.17
N ALA A 217 -12.69 -10.88 0.20
CA ALA A 217 -13.84 -11.74 0.48
C ALA A 217 -13.41 -12.98 1.27
N HIS A 218 -12.30 -13.60 0.89
CA HIS A 218 -11.74 -14.76 1.60
C HIS A 218 -11.38 -14.42 3.05
N LEU A 219 -10.70 -13.31 3.29
CA LEU A 219 -10.33 -12.90 4.64
C LEU A 219 -11.56 -12.56 5.50
N ARG A 220 -12.55 -11.85 4.93
CA ARG A 220 -13.81 -11.56 5.64
C ARG A 220 -14.60 -12.82 6.01
N ALA A 221 -14.44 -13.93 5.30
CA ALA A 221 -15.06 -15.22 5.65
C ALA A 221 -14.39 -15.92 6.85
N HIS A 222 -13.19 -15.49 7.26
CA HIS A 222 -12.42 -16.11 8.34
C HIS A 222 -12.30 -15.24 9.59
N PHE A 223 -12.55 -13.93 9.49
CA PHE A 223 -12.37 -12.99 10.58
C PHE A 223 -13.64 -12.16 10.81
N ASP A 224 -14.15 -12.19 12.06
CA ASP A 224 -15.35 -11.46 12.48
C ASP A 224 -15.02 -10.09 13.09
N CYS A 225 -13.98 -9.42 12.60
CA CYS A 225 -13.54 -8.13 13.09
C CYS A 225 -13.55 -7.08 11.98
N PRO A 226 -13.51 -5.78 12.31
CA PRO A 226 -13.35 -4.71 11.33
C PRO A 226 -12.09 -4.92 10.48
N VAL A 227 -12.24 -4.79 9.15
CA VAL A 227 -11.15 -4.82 8.19
C VAL A 227 -11.06 -3.47 7.51
N VAL A 228 -9.99 -2.75 7.78
CA VAL A 228 -9.76 -1.37 7.35
C VAL A 228 -8.63 -1.33 6.33
N ASP A 229 -8.87 -0.73 5.18
CA ASP A 229 -7.81 -0.43 4.22
C ASP A 229 -7.19 0.93 4.52
N LEU A 230 -5.86 1.01 4.53
CA LEU A 230 -5.14 2.27 4.63
C LEU A 230 -4.40 2.57 3.34
N PHE A 231 -4.58 3.78 2.84
CA PHE A 231 -3.80 4.28 1.72
C PHE A 231 -2.85 5.39 2.16
N GLY A 232 -1.60 5.28 1.71
CA GLY A 232 -0.57 6.28 1.97
C GLY A 232 0.75 5.94 1.29
N SER A 233 1.74 6.81 1.48
CA SER A 233 3.09 6.60 0.97
C SER A 233 4.16 7.03 1.98
N THR A 234 5.41 6.63 1.74
CA THR A 234 6.53 6.94 2.63
C THR A 234 6.78 8.45 2.74
N GLU A 235 6.55 9.18 1.67
CA GLU A 235 6.75 10.63 1.57
C GLU A 235 5.59 11.46 2.12
N LEU A 236 4.37 10.92 2.09
CA LEU A 236 3.16 11.66 2.46
C LEU A 236 2.59 11.24 3.83
N GLY A 237 2.90 10.03 4.29
CA GLY A 237 2.16 9.39 5.37
C GLY A 237 0.83 8.82 4.88
N TYR A 238 -0.14 8.64 5.76
CA TYR A 238 -1.45 8.08 5.40
C TYR A 238 -2.45 9.20 5.08
N LEU A 239 -3.22 8.98 4.00
CA LEU A 239 -4.13 9.97 3.42
C LEU A 239 -5.60 9.54 3.47
N PHE A 240 -5.86 8.24 3.36
CA PHE A 240 -7.21 7.70 3.31
C PHE A 240 -7.28 6.41 4.12
N TYR A 241 -8.45 6.16 4.68
CA TYR A 241 -8.82 4.88 5.26
C TYR A 241 -10.21 4.46 4.77
N SER A 242 -10.50 3.16 4.77
CA SER A 242 -11.86 2.70 4.54
C SER A 242 -12.66 2.68 5.84
N ASP A 243 -13.95 3.03 5.75
CA ASP A 243 -14.92 2.80 6.82
C ASP A 243 -15.40 1.34 6.83
N ALA A 244 -16.32 1.02 7.73
CA ALA A 244 -16.88 -0.33 7.87
C ALA A 244 -17.61 -0.83 6.59
N GLU A 245 -18.16 0.11 5.80
CA GLU A 245 -18.80 -0.18 4.52
C GLU A 245 -17.79 -0.29 3.36
N GLY A 246 -16.50 -0.07 3.62
CA GLY A 246 -15.45 -0.10 2.62
C GLY A 246 -15.33 1.16 1.77
N ARG A 247 -15.97 2.27 2.16
CA ARG A 247 -15.85 3.57 1.49
C ARG A 247 -14.61 4.28 1.99
N TYR A 248 -13.86 4.90 1.09
CA TYR A 248 -12.65 5.63 1.47
C TYR A 248 -12.97 7.00 2.03
N GLN A 249 -12.51 7.23 3.26
CA GLN A 249 -12.62 8.49 3.97
C GLN A 249 -11.28 9.22 3.93
N PRO A 250 -11.26 10.53 3.57
CA PRO A 250 -10.03 11.31 3.58
C PRO A 250 -9.55 11.59 5.01
N TYR A 251 -8.24 11.44 5.20
CA TYR A 251 -7.52 11.74 6.45
C TYR A 251 -6.45 12.81 6.17
N LEU A 252 -6.91 14.03 5.92
CA LEU A 252 -6.12 15.07 5.28
C LEU A 252 -5.63 16.17 6.25
N HIS A 253 -5.31 15.83 7.50
CA HIS A 253 -4.72 16.79 8.44
C HIS A 253 -3.41 17.39 7.88
N GLY A 254 -3.40 18.70 7.61
CA GLY A 254 -2.26 19.38 7.00
C GLY A 254 -1.98 18.95 5.55
N MET A 255 -2.99 18.45 4.86
CA MET A 255 -2.92 18.04 3.46
C MET A 255 -4.15 18.49 2.68
N SER A 256 -3.98 18.63 1.36
CA SER A 256 -5.07 18.75 0.40
C SER A 256 -4.82 17.86 -0.80
N VAL A 257 -5.91 17.45 -1.44
CA VAL A 257 -5.89 16.56 -2.60
C VAL A 257 -6.57 17.25 -3.79
N GLU A 258 -5.95 17.15 -4.95
CA GLU A 258 -6.51 17.49 -6.24
C GLU A 258 -6.60 16.21 -7.07
N LEU A 259 -7.73 16.00 -7.74
CA LEU A 259 -7.94 14.88 -8.66
C LEU A 259 -7.90 15.42 -10.09
N ILE A 260 -6.91 14.94 -10.87
CA ILE A 260 -6.75 15.35 -12.28
C ILE A 260 -7.13 14.14 -13.15
N PRO A 261 -8.11 14.25 -14.07
CA PRO A 261 -8.47 13.15 -14.95
C PRO A 261 -7.25 12.64 -15.74
N VAL A 262 -7.03 11.32 -15.75
CA VAL A 262 -5.98 10.69 -16.57
C VAL A 262 -6.32 10.82 -18.04
N GLU A 263 -7.57 10.49 -18.38
CA GLU A 263 -8.17 10.71 -19.69
C GLU A 263 -9.60 11.24 -19.50
N PRO A 264 -10.06 12.18 -20.35
CA PRO A 264 -11.43 12.67 -20.30
C PRO A 264 -12.45 11.53 -20.38
N GLY A 265 -13.38 11.48 -19.43
CA GLY A 265 -14.45 10.49 -19.39
C GLY A 265 -14.08 9.10 -18.88
N SER A 266 -12.82 8.84 -18.54
CA SER A 266 -12.40 7.53 -18.01
C SER A 266 -12.88 7.25 -16.57
N GLY A 267 -13.24 8.32 -15.83
CA GLY A 267 -13.52 8.22 -14.39
C GLY A 267 -12.30 7.90 -13.52
N ILE A 268 -11.11 7.81 -14.14
CA ILE A 268 -9.83 7.58 -13.44
C ILE A 268 -9.09 8.92 -13.33
N HIS A 269 -8.61 9.21 -12.12
CA HIS A 269 -7.92 10.45 -11.81
C HIS A 269 -6.54 10.18 -11.21
N SER A 270 -5.55 10.99 -11.60
CA SER A 270 -4.26 11.10 -10.93
C SER A 270 -4.44 11.75 -9.56
N LEU A 271 -3.79 11.20 -8.55
CA LEU A 271 -3.80 11.72 -7.18
C LEU A 271 -2.67 12.74 -7.00
N ILE A 272 -3.03 14.01 -6.89
CA ILE A 272 -2.10 15.12 -6.64
C ILE A 272 -2.27 15.57 -5.20
N VAL A 273 -1.19 15.63 -4.45
CA VAL A 273 -1.23 15.92 -3.00
C VAL A 273 -0.37 17.13 -2.67
N THR A 274 -0.92 18.04 -1.90
CA THR A 274 -0.18 19.08 -1.18
C THR A 274 -0.14 18.70 0.29
N SER A 275 1.06 18.54 0.88
CA SER A 275 1.26 18.13 2.26
C SER A 275 2.34 18.96 2.95
N ILE A 276 2.00 19.55 4.08
CA ILE A 276 2.94 20.23 4.98
C ILE A 276 3.20 19.41 6.27
N ARG A 277 2.78 18.16 6.29
CA ARG A 277 2.96 17.26 7.45
C ARG A 277 4.42 16.97 7.75
N ASN A 278 5.20 16.82 6.69
CA ASN A 278 6.64 16.71 6.82
C ASN A 278 7.26 18.12 6.84
N PRO A 279 7.74 18.62 7.97
CA PRO A 279 8.23 19.99 8.06
C PRO A 279 9.51 20.21 7.26
N TYR A 280 10.30 19.15 7.00
CA TYR A 280 11.60 19.24 6.33
C TYR A 280 11.51 19.04 4.82
N MET A 281 10.43 18.43 4.34
CA MET A 281 10.21 18.17 2.93
C MET A 281 8.71 18.30 2.61
N PRO A 282 8.12 19.51 2.77
CA PRO A 282 6.73 19.74 2.39
C PRO A 282 6.57 19.59 0.88
N LEU A 283 5.54 18.89 0.44
CA LEU A 283 5.26 18.63 -0.97
C LEU A 283 4.07 19.47 -1.43
N VAL A 284 4.26 20.30 -2.45
CA VAL A 284 3.19 21.12 -3.04
C VAL A 284 2.84 20.57 -4.41
N ARG A 285 1.56 20.24 -4.60
CA ARG A 285 1.01 19.67 -5.84
C ARG A 285 1.82 18.50 -6.39
N TYR A 286 2.19 17.60 -5.50
CA TYR A 286 2.98 16.41 -5.83
C TYR A 286 2.09 15.32 -6.45
N ARG A 287 2.44 14.86 -7.65
CA ARG A 287 1.85 13.69 -8.31
C ARG A 287 2.36 12.43 -7.63
N SER A 288 1.51 11.77 -6.85
CA SER A 288 1.90 10.55 -6.11
C SER A 288 2.27 9.38 -7.03
N GLY A 289 1.76 9.40 -8.25
CA GLY A 289 1.84 8.32 -9.22
C GLY A 289 0.82 7.21 -8.96
N ASP A 290 -0.11 7.45 -8.05
CA ASP A 290 -1.27 6.60 -7.82
C ASP A 290 -2.49 7.17 -8.52
N CYS A 291 -3.43 6.31 -8.90
CA CYS A 291 -4.69 6.72 -9.48
C CYS A 291 -5.88 6.18 -8.69
N VAL A 292 -6.97 6.90 -8.78
CA VAL A 292 -8.23 6.61 -8.09
C VAL A 292 -9.38 6.66 -9.07
N ARG A 293 -10.45 5.93 -8.78
CA ARG A 293 -11.74 6.05 -9.44
C ARG A 293 -12.70 6.79 -8.52
N THR A 294 -13.44 7.72 -9.08
CA THR A 294 -14.46 8.47 -8.35
C THR A 294 -15.86 8.14 -8.86
N ARG A 295 -16.86 8.43 -8.04
CA ARG A 295 -18.25 8.32 -8.44
C ARG A 295 -18.56 9.36 -9.53
N ASP A 296 -19.15 8.92 -10.61
CA ASP A 296 -19.60 9.76 -11.73
C ASP A 296 -18.53 10.71 -12.33
N GLY A 297 -17.25 10.35 -12.16
CA GLY A 297 -16.13 11.17 -12.66
C GLY A 297 -15.91 12.46 -11.86
N SER A 298 -16.44 12.56 -10.64
CA SER A 298 -16.25 13.68 -9.72
C SER A 298 -14.76 13.96 -9.47
N THR A 299 -14.41 15.23 -9.26
CA THR A 299 -13.08 15.62 -8.78
C THR A 299 -13.02 15.87 -7.27
N ASP A 300 -14.08 15.53 -6.54
CA ASP A 300 -14.11 15.62 -5.09
C ASP A 300 -13.42 14.38 -4.49
N PRO A 301 -12.40 14.54 -3.63
CA PRO A 301 -11.75 13.43 -2.96
C PRO A 301 -12.66 12.60 -2.04
N GLN A 302 -13.79 13.13 -1.61
CA GLN A 302 -14.80 12.39 -0.83
C GLN A 302 -15.58 11.38 -1.68
N GLU A 303 -15.54 11.54 -3.00
CA GLU A 303 -16.23 10.66 -3.95
C GLU A 303 -15.32 9.53 -4.48
N ILE A 304 -14.15 9.31 -3.87
CA ILE A 304 -13.27 8.18 -4.22
C ILE A 304 -13.96 6.87 -3.84
N VAL A 305 -14.16 6.01 -4.82
CA VAL A 305 -14.77 4.68 -4.65
C VAL A 305 -13.74 3.55 -4.68
N SER A 306 -12.60 3.77 -5.32
CA SER A 306 -11.50 2.79 -5.33
C SER A 306 -10.14 3.41 -5.62
N PHE A 307 -9.09 2.83 -5.04
CA PHE A 307 -7.72 3.02 -5.48
C PHE A 307 -7.44 2.06 -6.62
N CYS A 308 -6.97 2.59 -7.74
CA CYS A 308 -6.84 1.85 -9.00
C CYS A 308 -5.46 1.24 -9.22
N GLY A 309 -4.50 1.54 -8.35
CA GLY A 309 -3.10 1.15 -8.51
C GLY A 309 -2.24 2.29 -9.02
N ARG A 310 -1.14 1.97 -9.68
CA ARG A 310 -0.17 2.96 -10.19
C ARG A 310 -0.57 3.48 -11.56
N GLU A 311 -0.48 4.80 -11.73
CA GLU A 311 -0.79 5.48 -13.00
C GLU A 311 0.03 4.91 -14.18
N LYS A 312 1.33 4.64 -13.96
CA LYS A 312 2.22 4.05 -14.97
C LYS A 312 1.90 2.59 -15.33
N GLU A 313 1.07 1.93 -14.56
CA GLU A 313 0.62 0.55 -14.77
C GLU A 313 -0.77 0.48 -15.41
N LEU A 314 -1.36 1.64 -15.75
CA LEU A 314 -2.60 1.67 -16.53
C LEU A 314 -2.35 1.07 -17.90
N LEU A 315 -3.20 0.10 -18.27
CA LEU A 315 -3.16 -0.53 -19.56
C LEU A 315 -4.02 0.28 -20.56
N SER A 316 -3.38 0.84 -21.60
CA SER A 316 -4.13 1.48 -22.68
C SER A 316 -4.87 0.44 -23.51
N THR A 317 -6.16 0.66 -23.72
CA THR A 317 -7.02 -0.19 -24.52
C THR A 317 -7.89 0.68 -25.45
N PRO A 318 -8.49 0.09 -26.51
CA PRO A 318 -9.45 0.81 -27.35
C PRO A 318 -10.66 1.38 -26.59
N GLY A 319 -11.01 0.79 -25.43
CA GLY A 319 -12.09 1.22 -24.56
C GLY A 319 -11.69 2.25 -23.50
N GLY A 320 -10.43 2.71 -23.52
CA GLY A 320 -9.84 3.61 -22.50
C GLY A 320 -8.87 2.90 -21.57
N PRO A 321 -8.34 3.60 -20.55
CA PRO A 321 -7.37 3.04 -19.62
C PRO A 321 -8.02 2.00 -18.69
N VAL A 322 -7.36 0.86 -18.54
CA VAL A 322 -7.73 -0.22 -17.62
C VAL A 322 -6.75 -0.25 -16.46
N ALA A 323 -7.29 -0.17 -15.25
CA ALA A 323 -6.54 -0.20 -14.01
C ALA A 323 -6.50 -1.60 -13.39
N GLN A 324 -5.63 -1.80 -12.40
CA GLN A 324 -5.59 -3.02 -11.59
C GLN A 324 -6.97 -3.40 -11.03
N ALA A 325 -7.68 -2.42 -10.48
CA ALA A 325 -9.01 -2.64 -9.90
C ALA A 325 -10.05 -3.11 -10.92
N ASP A 326 -9.94 -2.69 -12.19
CA ASP A 326 -10.86 -3.11 -13.25
C ASP A 326 -10.66 -4.59 -13.62
N LEU A 327 -9.38 -5.00 -13.75
CA LEU A 327 -9.05 -6.41 -13.99
C LEU A 327 -9.49 -7.29 -12.83
N ASP A 328 -9.20 -6.85 -11.60
CA ASP A 328 -9.55 -7.56 -10.39
C ASP A 328 -11.06 -7.74 -10.24
N ALA A 329 -11.84 -6.68 -10.49
CA ALA A 329 -13.32 -6.76 -10.49
C ALA A 329 -13.85 -7.74 -11.52
N ARG A 330 -13.25 -7.80 -12.72
CA ARG A 330 -13.62 -8.78 -13.74
C ARG A 330 -13.34 -10.21 -13.31
N ILE A 331 -12.16 -10.45 -12.75
CA ILE A 331 -11.78 -11.79 -12.27
C ILE A 331 -12.67 -12.22 -11.11
N ALA A 332 -12.93 -11.34 -10.16
CA ALA A 332 -13.78 -11.63 -9.00
C ALA A 332 -15.22 -11.96 -9.39
N ALA A 333 -15.77 -11.26 -10.39
CA ALA A 333 -17.12 -11.50 -10.89
C ALA A 333 -17.27 -12.84 -11.62
N VAL A 334 -16.20 -13.35 -12.24
CA VAL A 334 -16.22 -14.57 -13.04
C VAL A 334 -15.80 -15.79 -12.23
N CYS A 335 -14.73 -15.68 -11.42
CA CYS A 335 -14.15 -16.81 -10.71
C CYS A 335 -13.68 -16.45 -9.29
N PRO A 336 -14.56 -16.58 -8.29
CA PRO A 336 -14.19 -16.31 -6.88
C PRO A 336 -13.09 -17.21 -6.31
N ARG A 337 -12.81 -18.35 -6.97
CA ARG A 337 -11.73 -19.26 -6.57
C ARG A 337 -10.32 -18.74 -6.86
N VAL A 338 -10.19 -17.75 -7.76
CA VAL A 338 -8.88 -17.16 -8.07
C VAL A 338 -8.35 -16.46 -6.83
N PHE A 339 -7.17 -16.90 -6.38
CA PHE A 339 -6.46 -16.30 -5.25
C PHE A 339 -5.62 -15.11 -5.71
N LEU A 340 -4.66 -15.38 -6.60
CA LEU A 340 -3.80 -14.34 -7.18
C LEU A 340 -3.83 -14.44 -8.70
N HIS A 341 -3.61 -13.32 -9.35
CA HIS A 341 -3.56 -13.27 -10.81
C HIS A 341 -2.49 -12.28 -11.29
N GLN A 342 -1.90 -12.56 -12.43
CA GLN A 342 -0.97 -11.66 -13.09
C GLN A 342 -1.28 -11.62 -14.60
N LEU A 343 -1.54 -10.42 -15.10
CA LEU A 343 -1.67 -10.20 -16.54
C LEU A 343 -0.28 -9.99 -17.15
N ARG A 344 0.03 -10.77 -18.18
CA ARG A 344 1.28 -10.69 -18.92
C ARG A 344 1.00 -10.30 -20.37
N LEU A 345 1.52 -9.17 -20.80
CA LEU A 345 1.45 -8.79 -22.21
C LEU A 345 2.46 -9.62 -23.01
N THR A 346 2.01 -10.33 -24.03
CA THR A 346 2.86 -11.19 -24.87
C THR A 346 2.99 -10.68 -26.30
N GLY A 347 2.21 -9.66 -26.65
CA GLY A 347 2.20 -9.01 -27.96
C GLY A 347 1.22 -7.83 -27.94
N GLU A 348 1.07 -7.17 -29.11
CA GLU A 348 0.12 -6.05 -29.22
C GLU A 348 -1.33 -6.49 -29.00
N ASN A 349 -1.70 -7.67 -29.52
CA ASN A 349 -3.07 -8.17 -29.50
C ASN A 349 -3.24 -9.42 -28.64
N GLU A 350 -2.24 -9.79 -27.85
CA GLU A 350 -2.26 -11.00 -27.04
C GLU A 350 -1.82 -10.72 -25.60
N CYS A 351 -2.45 -11.44 -24.67
CA CYS A 351 -2.04 -11.46 -23.27
C CYS A 351 -2.24 -12.85 -22.67
N ARG A 352 -1.54 -13.10 -21.56
CA ARG A 352 -1.72 -14.29 -20.74
C ARG A 352 -2.14 -13.87 -19.34
N LEU A 353 -3.14 -14.52 -18.81
CA LEU A 353 -3.57 -14.38 -17.43
C LEU A 353 -3.07 -15.59 -16.63
N TRP A 354 -2.09 -15.38 -15.77
CA TRP A 354 -1.68 -16.38 -14.80
C TRP A 354 -2.58 -16.30 -13.58
N CYS A 355 -3.09 -17.43 -13.12
CA CYS A 355 -3.95 -17.51 -11.95
C CYS A 355 -3.47 -18.62 -11.00
N THR A 356 -3.56 -18.36 -9.70
CA THR A 356 -3.54 -19.37 -8.65
C THR A 356 -4.94 -19.45 -8.02
N THR A 357 -5.26 -20.52 -7.32
CA THR A 357 -6.55 -20.72 -6.63
C THR A 357 -6.33 -20.84 -5.12
N PHE A 358 -7.37 -20.57 -4.32
CA PHE A 358 -7.30 -20.68 -2.85
C PHE A 358 -7.03 -22.14 -2.41
N ASP A 359 -7.66 -23.08 -3.09
CA ASP A 359 -7.55 -24.53 -2.81
C ASP A 359 -6.39 -25.21 -3.53
N GLY A 360 -5.63 -24.48 -4.35
CA GLY A 360 -4.54 -25.03 -5.17
C GLY A 360 -4.99 -25.90 -6.35
N ALA A 361 -6.30 -26.17 -6.47
CA ALA A 361 -6.83 -27.00 -7.55
C ALA A 361 -6.84 -26.23 -8.88
N PRO A 362 -6.53 -26.88 -10.01
CA PRO A 362 -6.59 -26.25 -11.33
C PRO A 362 -7.98 -25.67 -11.65
N LEU A 363 -7.97 -24.57 -12.41
CA LEU A 363 -9.20 -24.04 -13.00
C LEU A 363 -9.80 -25.05 -13.99
N THR A 364 -11.11 -25.19 -13.95
CA THR A 364 -11.85 -26.02 -14.92
C THR A 364 -11.76 -25.43 -16.34
N PRO A 365 -12.00 -26.21 -17.39
CA PRO A 365 -12.06 -25.67 -18.75
C PRO A 365 -13.08 -24.54 -18.91
N GLY A 366 -14.24 -24.63 -18.24
CA GLY A 366 -15.27 -23.58 -18.22
C GLY A 366 -14.77 -22.29 -17.60
N GLU A 367 -14.23 -22.34 -16.36
CA GLU A 367 -13.65 -21.18 -15.67
C GLU A 367 -12.56 -20.50 -16.50
N ARG A 368 -11.68 -21.29 -17.14
CA ARG A 368 -10.65 -20.73 -18.03
C ARG A 368 -11.23 -20.03 -19.24
N SER A 369 -12.25 -20.61 -19.87
CA SER A 369 -12.89 -20.02 -21.04
C SER A 369 -13.59 -18.70 -20.68
N GLU A 370 -14.33 -18.67 -19.58
CA GLU A 370 -15.03 -17.47 -19.10
C GLU A 370 -14.07 -16.35 -18.70
N LEU A 371 -12.99 -16.67 -17.98
CA LEU A 371 -11.94 -15.71 -17.63
C LEU A 371 -11.27 -15.18 -18.89
N ALA A 372 -10.92 -16.04 -19.86
CA ALA A 372 -10.30 -15.64 -21.12
C ALA A 372 -11.19 -14.68 -21.89
N ALA A 373 -12.47 -14.99 -22.02
CA ALA A 373 -13.45 -14.14 -22.69
C ALA A 373 -13.61 -12.79 -21.99
N SER A 374 -13.79 -12.81 -20.66
CA SER A 374 -14.03 -11.61 -19.86
C SER A 374 -12.84 -10.66 -19.86
N VAL A 375 -11.61 -11.19 -19.66
CA VAL A 375 -10.37 -10.41 -19.70
C VAL A 375 -10.06 -9.95 -21.12
N GLY A 376 -10.34 -10.77 -22.11
CA GLY A 376 -10.21 -10.42 -23.54
C GLY A 376 -11.05 -9.19 -23.90
N VAL A 377 -12.31 -9.15 -23.48
CA VAL A 377 -13.20 -7.99 -23.69
C VAL A 377 -12.66 -6.75 -22.98
N LEU A 378 -12.20 -6.89 -21.72
CA LEU A 378 -11.68 -5.77 -20.94
C LEU A 378 -10.42 -5.16 -21.58
N THR A 379 -9.52 -6.00 -22.05
CA THR A 379 -8.20 -5.57 -22.54
C THR A 379 -8.15 -5.29 -24.05
N GLY A 380 -9.19 -5.68 -24.79
CA GLY A 380 -9.20 -5.64 -26.25
C GLY A 380 -8.21 -6.61 -26.89
N ARG A 381 -7.80 -7.69 -26.17
CA ARG A 381 -6.75 -8.64 -26.58
C ARG A 381 -7.26 -10.07 -26.53
N THR A 382 -6.66 -10.96 -27.31
CA THR A 382 -6.82 -12.40 -27.13
C THR A 382 -6.14 -12.81 -25.82
N CYS A 383 -6.92 -13.34 -24.87
CA CYS A 383 -6.41 -13.73 -23.56
C CYS A 383 -6.30 -15.25 -23.45
N HIS A 384 -5.15 -15.74 -22.99
CA HIS A 384 -4.89 -17.13 -22.65
C HIS A 384 -4.77 -17.28 -21.14
N VAL A 385 -5.62 -18.11 -20.51
CA VAL A 385 -5.59 -18.33 -19.06
C VAL A 385 -4.77 -19.56 -18.73
N GLU A 386 -3.80 -19.41 -17.85
CA GLU A 386 -2.91 -20.46 -17.37
C GLU A 386 -3.02 -20.57 -15.83
N HIS A 387 -3.40 -21.75 -15.35
CA HIS A 387 -3.27 -22.04 -13.91
C HIS A 387 -1.80 -22.21 -13.55
N ARG A 388 -1.40 -21.59 -12.44
CA ARG A 388 -0.05 -21.67 -11.88
C ARG A 388 -0.14 -22.07 -10.41
N THR A 389 0.86 -22.77 -9.92
CA THR A 389 1.00 -23.04 -8.47
C THR A 389 1.48 -21.81 -7.71
N HIS A 390 2.10 -20.86 -8.43
CA HIS A 390 2.71 -19.67 -7.87
C HIS A 390 2.68 -18.50 -8.87
N VAL A 391 2.45 -17.29 -8.36
CA VAL A 391 2.65 -16.03 -9.07
C VAL A 391 3.84 -15.32 -8.42
N PRO A 392 4.91 -15.01 -9.20
CA PRO A 392 6.11 -14.41 -8.64
C PRO A 392 5.83 -13.05 -7.99
N ILE A 393 6.47 -12.80 -6.86
CA ILE A 393 6.52 -11.47 -6.24
C ILE A 393 7.82 -10.76 -6.62
N GLY A 394 7.79 -9.41 -6.58
CA GLY A 394 8.98 -8.60 -6.86
C GLY A 394 10.00 -8.65 -5.73
N HIS A 395 11.21 -8.15 -5.99
CA HIS A 395 12.28 -8.03 -4.97
C HIS A 395 11.89 -7.16 -3.75
N SER A 396 10.86 -6.33 -3.90
CA SER A 396 10.28 -5.56 -2.78
C SER A 396 9.36 -6.38 -1.87
N GLY A 397 9.12 -7.65 -2.17
CA GLY A 397 8.14 -8.47 -1.50
C GLY A 397 6.69 -8.07 -1.78
N LYS A 398 6.47 -7.28 -2.86
CA LYS A 398 5.14 -6.86 -3.28
C LYS A 398 4.69 -7.62 -4.52
N TYR A 399 3.42 -7.86 -4.59
CA TYR A 399 2.74 -8.49 -5.71
C TYR A 399 2.61 -7.52 -6.89
N ALA A 400 2.87 -8.00 -8.10
CA ALA A 400 2.69 -7.25 -9.35
C ALA A 400 1.58 -7.87 -10.19
N TRP A 401 0.51 -7.12 -10.43
CA TRP A 401 -0.65 -7.57 -11.21
C TRP A 401 -0.39 -7.57 -12.72
N LEU A 402 0.52 -6.70 -13.18
CA LEU A 402 0.88 -6.55 -14.59
C LEU A 402 2.38 -6.83 -14.79
N SER A 403 2.68 -7.60 -15.81
CA SER A 403 4.05 -7.83 -16.29
C SER A 403 4.11 -7.53 -17.78
N THR A 404 4.99 -6.61 -18.14
CA THR A 404 5.34 -6.33 -19.53
C THR A 404 6.59 -7.13 -19.92
N PRO A 405 6.76 -7.55 -21.20
CA PRO A 405 8.04 -8.05 -21.66
C PRO A 405 9.11 -7.01 -21.32
N GLY A 406 10.19 -7.43 -20.67
CA GLY A 406 11.35 -6.57 -20.53
C GLY A 406 11.82 -6.12 -21.92
N PRO A 407 12.50 -4.96 -22.04
CA PRO A 407 13.17 -4.62 -23.30
C PRO A 407 14.08 -5.79 -23.67
N ALA A 408 13.94 -6.27 -24.91
CA ALA A 408 14.73 -7.36 -25.49
C ALA A 408 16.21 -7.00 -25.53
#